data_51d2def6707fdac77d49a032bc42714f
#
_entry.id   51d2def6707fdac77d49a032bc42714f
#
_cell.length_a   1.000
_cell.length_b   1.000
_cell.length_c   1.000
_cell.angle_alpha   90.00
_cell.angle_beta   90.00
_cell.angle_gamma   90.00
#
_symmetry.space_group_name_H-M   'P 1'
#
loop_
_entity.id
_entity.type
_entity.pdbx_description
1 polymer ?
#
loop_
_entity_poly.entity_id
_entity_poly.type
_entity_poly.pdbx_seq_one_letter_code
_entity_poly.pdbx_strand_id
1 'polypeptide(L)'
;MNQYSRRRGWSRRRRGRTRNNLPLILSGAVLALILLAGGIFFFKNNGGLPTLLPASPSNAPGGQASETPEETEPLTEEQELQNLLDEAKRLAAGYDYDGAIALLTGNEKFKDTKEAAAAAAEYEEIKSTLVRVDPSKVTHVFFHSLIMDTSKAFDGDRKQNGYNQMMTTKDEFEKILQSMYDRGFVLVRLHDIAYETTDENGNPVFKAGDIMLPPGKQAFVMSQDDVCYYEYMDGDGFASRIVVGEDGKPVCEMKMDDGSNSVGAYDLVPLLDE
;
A
#
# COMPACT_ATOMS: atom_id res chain seq x y z
N MET A 1 44.46 50.42 2.04
CA MET A 1 45.82 49.82 1.88
C MET A 1 45.70 48.31 1.93
N ASN A 2 46.14 47.69 0.81
CA ASN A 2 46.52 46.27 0.58
C ASN A 2 45.53 45.14 0.93
N GLN A 3 44.83 44.58 -0.06
CA GLN A 3 45.30 43.54 -1.02
C GLN A 3 45.93 42.30 -0.36
N TYR A 4 45.25 41.12 -0.48
CA TYR A 4 45.87 39.97 -1.17
C TYR A 4 44.79 38.93 -1.54
N SER A 5 44.49 38.83 -2.83
CA SER A 5 43.82 37.73 -3.46
C SER A 5 44.81 36.58 -3.68
N ARG A 6 44.44 35.36 -3.37
CA ARG A 6 45.07 34.15 -3.94
C ARG A 6 44.03 33.17 -4.43
N ARG A 7 43.74 33.17 -5.70
CA ARG A 7 43.11 32.10 -6.45
C ARG A 7 44.06 30.90 -6.51
N ARG A 8 43.64 29.72 -6.06
CA ARG A 8 44.27 28.44 -6.43
C ARG A 8 43.38 27.74 -7.43
N GLY A 9 43.83 27.65 -8.70
CA GLY A 9 43.22 26.85 -9.73
C GLY A 9 43.42 25.36 -9.46
N TRP A 10 42.36 24.60 -9.56
CA TRP A 10 42.41 23.15 -9.60
C TRP A 10 42.24 22.67 -11.03
N SER A 11 43.29 22.09 -11.58
CA SER A 11 43.29 21.40 -12.87
C SER A 11 42.59 20.05 -12.74
N ARG A 12 41.48 19.90 -13.45
CA ARG A 12 40.80 18.61 -13.62
C ARG A 12 41.57 17.77 -14.65
N ARG A 13 42.26 16.73 -14.22
CA ARG A 13 42.72 15.65 -15.11
C ARG A 13 41.51 14.76 -15.46
N ARG A 14 41.08 14.81 -16.72
CA ARG A 14 40.17 13.83 -17.32
C ARG A 14 40.93 12.51 -17.51
N ARG A 15 40.54 11.46 -16.78
CA ARG A 15 40.90 10.09 -17.15
C ARG A 15 39.78 9.56 -18.04
N GLY A 16 40.09 9.26 -19.28
CA GLY A 16 39.25 8.54 -20.20
C GLY A 16 39.05 7.10 -19.69
N ARG A 17 37.79 6.69 -19.56
CA ARG A 17 37.39 5.31 -19.27
C ARG A 17 36.79 4.74 -20.54
N THR A 18 37.51 3.88 -21.22
CA THR A 18 37.00 3.06 -22.32
C THR A 18 35.86 2.20 -21.84
N ARG A 19 34.69 2.38 -22.46
CA ARG A 19 33.52 1.51 -22.29
C ARG A 19 33.72 0.27 -23.16
N ASN A 20 33.86 -0.90 -22.52
CA ASN A 20 33.65 -2.17 -23.20
C ASN A 20 32.14 -2.46 -23.17
N ASN A 21 31.53 -2.34 -24.34
CA ASN A 21 30.16 -2.78 -24.56
C ASN A 21 30.22 -4.32 -24.81
N LEU A 22 29.74 -5.12 -23.85
CA LEU A 22 29.29 -6.49 -24.10
C LEU A 22 27.77 -6.50 -23.99
N PRO A 23 27.06 -7.17 -24.91
CA PRO A 23 25.60 -7.14 -24.91
C PRO A 23 25.04 -8.09 -23.88
N LEU A 24 24.32 -7.55 -22.90
CA LEU A 24 23.46 -8.30 -21.97
C LEU A 24 22.06 -8.43 -22.60
N ILE A 25 21.95 -9.26 -23.62
CA ILE A 25 20.66 -9.66 -24.18
C ILE A 25 20.57 -11.17 -24.03
N LEU A 26 20.18 -11.68 -22.87
CA LEU A 26 19.72 -13.08 -22.70
C LEU A 26 19.12 -13.42 -21.33
N SER A 27 18.73 -12.45 -20.51
CA SER A 27 18.11 -12.78 -19.19
C SER A 27 16.64 -12.38 -19.01
N GLY A 28 16.07 -11.58 -19.92
CA GLY A 28 14.66 -11.18 -19.83
C GLY A 28 13.65 -12.21 -20.31
N ALA A 29 14.01 -13.05 -21.29
CA ALA A 29 13.06 -14.00 -21.90
C ALA A 29 12.78 -15.24 -21.03
N VAL A 30 13.72 -15.61 -20.15
CA VAL A 30 13.57 -16.80 -19.28
C VAL A 30 12.69 -16.50 -18.06
N LEU A 31 12.73 -15.27 -17.53
CA LEU A 31 11.89 -14.88 -16.38
C LEU A 31 10.42 -14.75 -16.76
N ALA A 32 10.12 -14.26 -17.98
CA ALA A 32 8.75 -14.12 -18.47
C ALA A 32 8.07 -15.49 -18.73
N LEU A 33 8.83 -16.51 -19.14
CA LEU A 33 8.32 -17.86 -19.33
C LEU A 33 8.02 -18.60 -18.03
N ILE A 34 8.74 -18.31 -16.95
CA ILE A 34 8.49 -18.91 -15.63
C ILE A 34 7.22 -18.34 -14.99
N LEU A 35 6.91 -17.06 -15.21
CA LEU A 35 5.69 -16.43 -14.68
C LEU A 35 4.43 -16.84 -15.46
N LEU A 36 4.54 -17.12 -16.76
CA LEU A 36 3.42 -17.63 -17.56
C LEU A 36 3.13 -19.11 -17.31
N ALA A 37 4.14 -19.93 -17.00
CA ALA A 37 3.95 -21.34 -16.66
C ALA A 37 3.41 -21.52 -15.24
N GLY A 38 3.77 -20.64 -14.27
CA GLY A 38 3.27 -20.69 -12.90
C GLY A 38 1.78 -20.33 -12.77
N GLY A 39 1.30 -19.36 -13.56
CA GLY A 39 -0.09 -18.90 -13.51
C GLY A 39 -1.11 -19.91 -14.08
N ILE A 40 -0.70 -20.77 -15.01
CA ILE A 40 -1.60 -21.78 -15.60
C ILE A 40 -1.67 -23.06 -14.75
N PHE A 41 -0.68 -23.31 -13.90
CA PHE A 41 -0.65 -24.50 -13.04
C PHE A 41 -1.53 -24.36 -11.78
N PHE A 42 -1.79 -23.13 -11.31
CA PHE A 42 -2.58 -22.88 -10.09
C PHE A 42 -4.09 -23.05 -10.30
N PHE A 43 -4.60 -23.03 -11.54
CA PHE A 43 -6.04 -23.08 -11.80
C PHE A 43 -6.57 -24.47 -12.17
N LYS A 44 -5.74 -25.53 -12.21
CA LYS A 44 -6.16 -26.84 -12.73
C LYS A 44 -6.05 -28.03 -11.76
N ASN A 45 -5.66 -27.85 -10.51
CA ASN A 45 -5.54 -28.96 -9.55
C ASN A 45 -6.16 -28.63 -8.17
N ASN A 46 -7.48 -28.64 -8.11
CA ASN A 46 -8.17 -28.93 -6.85
C ASN A 46 -8.45 -30.44 -6.80
N GLY A 47 -7.47 -31.19 -6.42
CA GLY A 47 -7.55 -32.62 -6.16
C GLY A 47 -6.49 -33.01 -5.13
N GLY A 48 -6.99 -33.39 -3.96
CA GLY A 48 -6.39 -33.98 -2.75
C GLY A 48 -4.89 -34.20 -2.66
N LEU A 49 -4.30 -33.71 -1.58
CA LEU A 49 -2.96 -34.05 -1.11
C LEU A 49 -2.95 -35.47 -0.52
N PRO A 50 -1.98 -36.30 -0.82
CA PRO A 50 -1.76 -37.56 -0.08
C PRO A 50 -0.91 -37.30 1.17
N THR A 51 -1.45 -37.74 2.28
CA THR A 51 -0.83 -37.82 3.59
C THR A 51 0.32 -38.82 3.59
N LEU A 52 1.51 -38.40 4.02
CA LEU A 52 2.56 -39.30 4.53
C LEU A 52 3.22 -38.65 5.75
N LEU A 53 2.84 -39.12 6.94
CA LEU A 53 3.61 -38.97 8.16
C LEU A 53 3.74 -40.34 8.82
N PRO A 54 4.92 -40.71 9.31
CA PRO A 54 5.04 -41.85 10.21
C PRO A 54 4.75 -41.47 11.66
N ALA A 55 3.98 -42.31 12.32
CA ALA A 55 3.58 -42.19 13.70
C ALA A 55 4.70 -42.48 14.70
N SER A 56 4.67 -41.80 15.84
CA SER A 56 5.10 -42.36 17.13
C SER A 56 4.31 -41.73 18.27
N PRO A 57 3.97 -42.50 19.31
CA PRO A 57 2.87 -42.20 20.21
C PRO A 57 3.30 -41.51 21.50
N SER A 58 2.46 -40.61 22.01
CA SER A 58 2.45 -40.25 23.42
C SER A 58 1.04 -40.00 23.90
N ASN A 59 0.62 -40.73 24.91
CA ASN A 59 -0.66 -40.67 25.62
C ASN A 59 -0.77 -39.42 26.50
N ALA A 60 -1.90 -38.71 26.45
CA ALA A 60 -2.60 -38.25 27.64
C ALA A 60 -3.98 -37.69 27.24
N PRO A 61 -5.02 -37.81 28.08
CA PRO A 61 -6.42 -37.56 27.72
C PRO A 61 -6.85 -36.16 28.14
N GLY A 62 -7.73 -35.53 27.37
CA GLY A 62 -8.42 -34.34 27.83
C GLY A 62 -9.03 -33.47 26.74
N GLY A 63 -10.34 -33.59 26.53
CA GLY A 63 -11.20 -32.49 26.12
C GLY A 63 -11.15 -32.08 24.65
N GLN A 64 -11.84 -32.81 23.77
CA GLN A 64 -12.30 -32.31 22.48
C GLN A 64 -13.42 -31.28 22.70
N ALA A 65 -13.10 -30.01 22.51
CA ALA A 65 -14.07 -29.04 22.00
C ALA A 65 -13.96 -29.11 20.47
N SER A 66 -14.89 -29.78 19.83
CA SER A 66 -15.13 -29.72 18.39
C SER A 66 -15.72 -28.35 18.11
N GLU A 67 -14.90 -27.37 17.69
CA GLU A 67 -15.40 -26.21 17.02
C GLU A 67 -15.86 -26.65 15.63
N THR A 68 -17.16 -26.84 15.50
CA THR A 68 -17.87 -26.95 14.24
C THR A 68 -17.59 -25.63 13.49
N PRO A 69 -17.13 -25.62 12.22
CA PRO A 69 -17.11 -24.40 11.43
C PRO A 69 -18.53 -23.82 11.46
N GLU A 70 -18.66 -22.59 11.90
CA GLU A 70 -19.90 -21.83 11.85
C GLU A 70 -20.28 -21.73 10.37
N GLU A 71 -21.31 -22.48 9.99
CA GLU A 71 -21.86 -22.44 8.64
C GLU A 71 -22.48 -21.05 8.48
N THR A 72 -21.75 -20.16 7.82
CA THR A 72 -22.21 -18.78 7.53
C THR A 72 -23.47 -18.92 6.69
N GLU A 73 -24.62 -18.55 7.21
CA GLU A 73 -25.87 -18.55 6.45
C GLU A 73 -25.69 -17.70 5.17
N PRO A 74 -26.21 -18.16 4.03
CA PRO A 74 -26.12 -17.40 2.78
C PRO A 74 -26.80 -16.03 2.96
N LEU A 75 -26.16 -14.97 2.47
CA LEU A 75 -26.71 -13.63 2.51
C LEU A 75 -28.08 -13.59 1.81
N THR A 76 -28.99 -12.80 2.34
CA THR A 76 -30.25 -12.50 1.65
C THR A 76 -29.98 -11.57 0.44
N GLU A 77 -30.89 -11.57 -0.53
CA GLU A 77 -30.77 -10.66 -1.70
C GLU A 77 -30.70 -9.19 -1.30
N GLU A 78 -31.41 -8.81 -0.24
CA GLU A 78 -31.34 -7.45 0.30
C GLU A 78 -29.96 -7.13 0.88
N GLN A 79 -29.34 -8.07 1.59
CA GLN A 79 -27.98 -7.93 2.11
C GLN A 79 -26.94 -7.88 1.00
N GLU A 80 -27.09 -8.69 -0.06
CA GLU A 80 -26.21 -8.66 -1.21
C GLU A 80 -26.29 -7.32 -1.96
N LEU A 81 -27.50 -6.79 -2.16
CA LEU A 81 -27.69 -5.46 -2.76
C LEU A 81 -27.08 -4.36 -1.89
N GLN A 82 -27.30 -4.41 -0.58
CA GLN A 82 -26.71 -3.43 0.34
C GLN A 82 -25.19 -3.48 0.31
N ASN A 83 -24.57 -4.65 0.32
CA ASN A 83 -23.12 -4.81 0.21
C ASN A 83 -22.59 -4.22 -1.12
N LEU A 84 -23.30 -4.45 -2.22
CA LEU A 84 -22.95 -3.87 -3.52
C LEU A 84 -22.99 -2.33 -3.49
N LEU A 85 -24.03 -1.76 -2.91
CA LEU A 85 -24.18 -0.31 -2.78
C LEU A 85 -23.12 0.30 -1.86
N ASP A 86 -22.81 -0.36 -0.75
CA ASP A 86 -21.79 0.08 0.19
C ASP A 86 -20.39 0.04 -0.42
N GLU A 87 -20.08 -1.00 -1.21
CA GLU A 87 -18.81 -1.07 -1.93
C GLU A 87 -18.71 0.00 -3.04
N ALA A 88 -19.78 0.22 -3.80
CA ALA A 88 -19.81 1.31 -4.77
C ALA A 88 -19.63 2.69 -4.10
N LYS A 89 -20.27 2.89 -2.95
CA LYS A 89 -20.11 4.09 -2.13
C LYS A 89 -18.68 4.27 -1.62
N ARG A 90 -18.03 3.17 -1.23
CA ARG A 90 -16.62 3.18 -0.80
C ARG A 90 -15.69 3.61 -1.94
N LEU A 91 -15.88 3.09 -3.16
CA LEU A 91 -15.15 3.50 -4.35
C LEU A 91 -15.38 4.99 -4.65
N ALA A 92 -16.61 5.44 -4.64
CA ALA A 92 -16.96 6.85 -4.86
C ALA A 92 -16.38 7.79 -3.80
N ALA A 93 -16.31 7.36 -2.54
CA ALA A 93 -15.65 8.12 -1.47
C ALA A 93 -14.14 8.30 -1.71
N GLY A 94 -13.51 7.33 -2.39
CA GLY A 94 -12.13 7.42 -2.88
C GLY A 94 -12.00 8.14 -4.22
N TYR A 95 -13.07 8.73 -4.74
CA TYR A 95 -13.16 9.39 -6.05
C TYR A 95 -13.00 8.46 -7.26
N ASP A 96 -13.06 7.15 -7.08
CA ASP A 96 -13.11 6.16 -8.15
C ASP A 96 -14.56 5.98 -8.66
N TYR A 97 -15.09 7.01 -9.28
CA TYR A 97 -16.45 6.98 -9.84
C TYR A 97 -16.57 6.01 -11.00
N ASP A 98 -15.51 5.80 -11.79
CA ASP A 98 -15.50 4.81 -12.86
C ASP A 98 -15.65 3.39 -12.31
N GLY A 99 -14.92 3.04 -11.27
CA GLY A 99 -15.04 1.77 -10.58
C GLY A 99 -16.43 1.59 -9.94
N ALA A 100 -16.94 2.62 -9.25
CA ALA A 100 -18.26 2.59 -8.63
C ALA A 100 -19.38 2.35 -9.64
N ILE A 101 -19.38 3.09 -10.76
CA ILE A 101 -20.36 2.94 -11.84
C ILE A 101 -20.25 1.57 -12.49
N ALA A 102 -19.02 1.12 -12.81
CA ALA A 102 -18.79 -0.20 -13.41
C ALA A 102 -19.27 -1.34 -12.50
N LEU A 103 -19.05 -1.23 -11.19
CA LEU A 103 -19.51 -2.20 -10.21
C LEU A 103 -21.05 -2.32 -10.20
N LEU A 104 -21.77 -1.20 -10.20
CA LEU A 104 -23.24 -1.17 -10.18
C LEU A 104 -23.84 -1.64 -11.51
N THR A 105 -23.33 -1.13 -12.64
CA THR A 105 -23.87 -1.42 -13.96
C THR A 105 -23.45 -2.79 -14.50
N GLY A 106 -22.33 -3.33 -14.02
CA GLY A 106 -21.82 -4.65 -14.39
C GLY A 106 -22.43 -5.79 -13.59
N ASN A 107 -23.15 -5.51 -12.52
CA ASN A 107 -23.78 -6.57 -11.70
C ASN A 107 -25.09 -7.06 -12.32
N GLU A 108 -25.05 -8.22 -12.98
CA GLU A 108 -26.22 -8.78 -13.71
C GLU A 108 -27.46 -9.01 -12.82
N LYS A 109 -27.28 -9.21 -11.52
CA LYS A 109 -28.38 -9.45 -10.58
C LYS A 109 -29.09 -8.15 -10.16
N PHE A 110 -28.33 -7.06 -9.97
CA PHE A 110 -28.84 -5.85 -9.33
C PHE A 110 -28.80 -4.59 -10.20
N LYS A 111 -28.16 -4.61 -11.39
CA LYS A 111 -27.99 -3.42 -12.24
C LYS A 111 -29.28 -2.68 -12.60
N ASP A 112 -30.41 -3.42 -12.69
CA ASP A 112 -31.71 -2.89 -13.05
C ASP A 112 -32.59 -2.55 -11.82
N THR A 113 -32.04 -2.69 -10.59
CA THR A 113 -32.74 -2.23 -9.39
C THR A 113 -32.77 -0.72 -9.34
N LYS A 114 -33.82 -0.16 -8.73
CA LYS A 114 -33.98 1.28 -8.60
C LYS A 114 -32.81 1.94 -7.85
N GLU A 115 -32.34 1.27 -6.81
CA GLU A 115 -31.25 1.70 -5.93
C GLU A 115 -29.91 1.75 -6.67
N ALA A 116 -29.54 0.67 -7.36
CA ALA A 116 -28.30 0.62 -8.13
C ALA A 116 -28.28 1.59 -9.32
N ALA A 117 -29.39 1.68 -10.06
CA ALA A 117 -29.51 2.60 -11.18
C ALA A 117 -29.47 4.07 -10.71
N ALA A 118 -30.10 4.39 -9.56
CA ALA A 118 -30.05 5.74 -9.00
C ALA A 118 -28.65 6.12 -8.53
N ALA A 119 -27.96 5.22 -7.84
CA ALA A 119 -26.58 5.46 -7.39
C ALA A 119 -25.62 5.63 -8.57
N ALA A 120 -25.73 4.80 -9.61
CA ALA A 120 -24.91 4.92 -10.82
C ALA A 120 -25.15 6.28 -11.53
N ALA A 121 -26.41 6.71 -11.64
CA ALA A 121 -26.74 8.02 -12.24
C ALA A 121 -26.19 9.20 -11.42
N GLU A 122 -26.26 9.14 -10.10
CA GLU A 122 -25.67 10.13 -9.20
C GLU A 122 -24.15 10.21 -9.40
N TYR A 123 -23.47 9.06 -9.47
CA TYR A 123 -22.02 9.03 -9.67
C TYR A 123 -21.60 9.55 -11.05
N GLU A 124 -22.37 9.29 -12.11
CA GLU A 124 -22.14 9.89 -13.43
C GLU A 124 -22.30 11.42 -13.40
N GLU A 125 -23.28 11.94 -12.69
CA GLU A 125 -23.47 13.40 -12.54
C GLU A 125 -22.26 14.00 -11.82
N ILE A 126 -21.85 13.44 -10.68
CA ILE A 126 -20.68 13.93 -9.92
C ILE A 126 -19.42 13.85 -10.78
N LYS A 127 -19.17 12.71 -11.45
CA LYS A 127 -18.03 12.49 -12.34
C LYS A 127 -17.94 13.59 -13.41
N SER A 128 -19.07 14.04 -13.96
CA SER A 128 -19.11 15.09 -14.97
C SER A 128 -18.58 16.45 -14.48
N THR A 129 -18.53 16.65 -13.17
CA THR A 129 -18.03 17.88 -12.52
C THR A 129 -16.55 17.85 -12.18
N LEU A 130 -15.90 16.69 -12.29
CA LEU A 130 -14.49 16.50 -11.92
C LEU A 130 -13.59 17.33 -12.83
N VAL A 131 -12.48 17.80 -12.27
CA VAL A 131 -11.45 18.54 -13.00
C VAL A 131 -10.14 17.78 -12.97
N ARG A 132 -9.39 17.88 -14.05
CA ARG A 132 -8.08 17.24 -14.16
C ARG A 132 -7.07 17.93 -13.25
N VAL A 133 -6.40 17.14 -12.43
CA VAL A 133 -5.26 17.60 -11.61
C VAL A 133 -4.03 17.74 -12.49
N ASP A 134 -3.28 18.83 -12.30
CA ASP A 134 -1.96 19.01 -12.90
C ASP A 134 -0.93 18.10 -12.17
N PRO A 135 -0.40 17.05 -12.82
CA PRO A 135 0.54 16.13 -12.15
C PRO A 135 1.80 16.82 -11.61
N SER A 136 2.18 17.98 -12.18
CA SER A 136 3.34 18.75 -11.71
C SER A 136 3.12 19.41 -10.34
N LYS A 137 1.87 19.48 -9.88
CA LYS A 137 1.48 20.09 -8.59
C LYS A 137 1.17 19.05 -7.51
N VAL A 138 1.31 17.77 -7.80
CA VAL A 138 1.10 16.71 -6.81
C VAL A 138 2.19 16.80 -5.75
N THR A 139 1.77 16.89 -4.50
CA THR A 139 2.68 16.94 -3.35
C THR A 139 3.11 15.51 -2.98
N HIS A 140 4.40 15.32 -2.71
CA HIS A 140 4.91 14.09 -2.11
C HIS A 140 5.22 14.32 -0.63
N VAL A 141 4.67 13.48 0.22
CA VAL A 141 4.93 13.42 1.67
C VAL A 141 5.51 12.06 1.99
N PHE A 142 6.52 12.02 2.85
CA PHE A 142 7.11 10.75 3.27
C PHE A 142 7.23 10.69 4.79
N PHE A 143 7.23 9.48 5.32
CA PHE A 143 7.42 9.17 6.73
C PHE A 143 8.39 8.01 6.84
N HIS A 144 9.12 7.94 7.95
CA HIS A 144 9.78 6.72 8.41
C HIS A 144 8.76 5.86 9.18
N SER A 145 9.19 4.71 9.70
CA SER A 145 8.37 3.89 10.61
C SER A 145 7.89 4.72 11.80
N LEU A 146 6.62 4.54 12.18
CA LEU A 146 5.98 5.36 13.19
C LEU A 146 6.32 4.91 14.60
N ILE A 147 6.44 5.88 15.53
CA ILE A 147 6.50 5.60 16.96
C ILE A 147 5.08 5.31 17.44
N MET A 148 4.81 4.05 17.79
CA MET A 148 3.52 3.58 18.27
C MET A 148 3.39 3.72 19.78
N ASP A 149 4.51 3.58 20.53
CA ASP A 149 4.59 3.75 21.98
C ASP A 149 5.67 4.77 22.35
N THR A 150 5.22 5.99 22.61
CA THR A 150 6.10 7.10 22.96
C THR A 150 6.80 6.92 24.30
N SER A 151 6.24 6.11 25.22
CA SER A 151 6.87 5.86 26.52
C SER A 151 8.14 5.01 26.39
N LYS A 152 8.20 4.18 25.36
CA LYS A 152 9.37 3.35 25.04
C LYS A 152 10.39 4.09 24.19
N ALA A 153 9.91 4.86 23.20
CA ALA A 153 10.78 5.62 22.30
C ALA A 153 11.46 6.81 23.02
N PHE A 154 10.83 7.35 24.07
CA PHE A 154 11.30 8.53 24.81
C PHE A 154 11.58 8.20 26.28
N ASP A 155 12.25 7.10 26.53
CA ASP A 155 12.58 6.58 27.87
C ASP A 155 13.82 7.22 28.52
N GLY A 156 14.48 8.14 27.83
CA GLY A 156 15.67 8.84 28.31
C GLY A 156 16.99 8.23 27.87
N ASP A 157 16.96 7.18 27.06
CA ASP A 157 18.16 6.56 26.52
C ASP A 157 18.83 7.43 25.43
N ARG A 158 20.00 6.97 24.94
CA ARG A 158 20.75 7.72 23.91
C ARG A 158 20.04 7.80 22.54
N LYS A 159 19.08 6.90 22.24
CA LYS A 159 18.36 6.81 20.96
C LYS A 159 17.22 7.83 20.89
N GLN A 160 16.64 8.19 22.03
CA GLN A 160 15.54 9.14 22.14
C GLN A 160 15.73 10.41 21.31
N ASN A 161 16.94 11.00 21.35
CA ASN A 161 17.20 12.25 20.61
C ASN A 161 17.13 12.03 19.10
N GLY A 162 17.57 10.88 18.59
CA GLY A 162 17.45 10.51 17.18
C GLY A 162 16.00 10.31 16.78
N TYR A 163 15.24 9.57 17.56
CA TYR A 163 13.82 9.35 17.33
C TYR A 163 13.03 10.67 17.30
N ASN A 164 13.26 11.55 18.27
CA ASN A 164 12.59 12.85 18.32
C ASN A 164 12.92 13.77 17.14
N GLN A 165 14.04 13.58 16.47
CA GLN A 165 14.44 14.40 15.32
C GLN A 165 13.98 13.84 13.98
N MET A 166 13.85 12.52 13.86
CA MET A 166 13.71 11.85 12.57
C MET A 166 12.39 11.10 12.42
N MET A 167 11.74 10.71 13.53
CA MET A 167 10.56 9.85 13.50
C MET A 167 9.30 10.64 13.85
N THR A 168 8.17 10.14 13.37
CA THR A 168 6.84 10.70 13.64
C THR A 168 6.10 9.74 14.58
N THR A 169 5.41 10.26 15.58
CA THR A 169 4.53 9.45 16.43
C THR A 169 3.22 9.13 15.70
N LYS A 170 2.55 8.06 16.10
CA LYS A 170 1.19 7.74 15.62
C LYS A 170 0.24 8.93 15.72
N ASP A 171 0.21 9.58 16.89
CA ASP A 171 -0.67 10.73 17.13
C ASP A 171 -0.37 11.93 16.22
N GLU A 172 0.89 12.17 15.89
CA GLU A 172 1.28 13.21 14.94
C GLU A 172 0.87 12.83 13.52
N PHE A 173 1.09 11.58 13.13
CA PHE A 173 0.69 11.07 11.83
C PHE A 173 -0.81 11.23 11.61
N GLU A 174 -1.65 10.79 12.54
CA GLU A 174 -3.10 10.93 12.48
C GLU A 174 -3.54 12.40 12.38
N LYS A 175 -2.92 13.30 13.15
CA LYS A 175 -3.21 14.75 13.08
C LYS A 175 -2.78 15.36 11.76
N ILE A 176 -1.66 14.93 11.20
CA ILE A 176 -1.19 15.37 9.88
C ILE A 176 -2.20 14.92 8.81
N LEU A 177 -2.62 13.65 8.81
CA LEU A 177 -3.62 13.14 7.86
C LEU A 177 -4.95 13.88 7.98
N GLN A 178 -5.46 14.08 9.21
CA GLN A 178 -6.68 14.85 9.44
C GLN A 178 -6.55 16.28 8.91
N SER A 179 -5.42 16.95 9.19
CA SER A 179 -5.17 18.31 8.68
C SER A 179 -5.09 18.35 7.15
N MET A 180 -4.50 17.34 6.51
CA MET A 180 -4.46 17.25 5.05
C MET A 180 -5.87 17.03 4.49
N TYR A 181 -6.64 16.12 5.06
CA TYR A 181 -8.03 15.88 4.68
C TYR A 181 -8.89 17.14 4.78
N ASP A 182 -8.85 17.86 5.90
CA ASP A 182 -9.59 19.10 6.15
C ASP A 182 -9.23 20.20 5.14
N ARG A 183 -7.99 20.19 4.65
CA ARG A 183 -7.49 21.12 3.63
C ARG A 183 -7.77 20.67 2.20
N GLY A 184 -8.47 19.54 2.03
CA GLY A 184 -8.89 19.02 0.75
C GLY A 184 -7.83 18.23 -0.02
N PHE A 185 -6.78 17.74 0.66
CA PHE A 185 -5.83 16.82 0.04
C PHE A 185 -6.44 15.42 -0.11
N VAL A 186 -6.12 14.76 -1.22
CA VAL A 186 -6.57 13.41 -1.58
C VAL A 186 -5.33 12.56 -1.86
N LEU A 187 -5.22 11.44 -1.15
CA LEU A 187 -4.17 10.47 -1.41
C LEU A 187 -4.46 9.74 -2.72
N VAL A 188 -3.49 9.75 -3.63
CA VAL A 188 -3.57 9.07 -4.92
C VAL A 188 -2.41 8.10 -5.08
N ARG A 189 -2.57 7.10 -5.93
CA ARG A 189 -1.50 6.14 -6.21
C ARG A 189 -0.41 6.79 -7.07
N LEU A 190 0.83 6.35 -6.91
CA LEU A 190 1.93 6.82 -7.73
C LEU A 190 1.69 6.59 -9.24
N HIS A 191 1.07 5.45 -9.59
CA HIS A 191 0.71 5.13 -10.97
C HIS A 191 -0.38 6.03 -11.56
N ASP A 192 -1.17 6.71 -10.72
CA ASP A 192 -2.14 7.69 -11.19
C ASP A 192 -1.48 9.01 -11.60
N ILE A 193 -0.25 9.27 -11.13
CA ILE A 193 0.56 10.43 -11.55
C ILE A 193 1.27 10.15 -12.86
N ALA A 194 1.93 8.99 -12.95
CA ALA A 194 2.68 8.57 -14.13
C ALA A 194 2.77 7.04 -14.20
N TYR A 195 2.65 6.50 -15.38
CA TYR A 195 2.75 5.07 -15.63
C TYR A 195 3.65 4.77 -16.82
N GLU A 196 4.30 3.61 -16.76
CA GLU A 196 5.10 3.10 -17.87
C GLU A 196 4.19 2.47 -18.93
N THR A 197 4.48 2.77 -20.20
CA THR A 197 3.83 2.18 -21.37
C THR A 197 4.87 2.06 -22.49
N THR A 198 4.45 1.66 -23.68
CA THR A 198 5.32 1.57 -24.87
C THR A 198 4.90 2.60 -25.92
N ASP A 199 5.89 3.18 -26.61
CA ASP A 199 5.64 3.99 -27.79
C ASP A 199 5.31 3.12 -29.02
N GLU A 200 5.05 3.75 -30.18
CA GLU A 200 4.72 3.07 -31.44
C GLU A 200 5.85 2.14 -31.94
N ASN A 201 7.07 2.30 -31.44
CA ASN A 201 8.23 1.48 -31.77
C ASN A 201 8.50 0.38 -30.75
N GLY A 202 7.66 0.26 -29.70
CA GLY A 202 7.82 -0.71 -28.62
C GLY A 202 8.83 -0.32 -27.55
N ASN A 203 9.31 0.93 -27.52
CA ASN A 203 10.20 1.38 -26.46
C ASN A 203 9.43 1.79 -25.21
N PRO A 204 9.94 1.51 -24.00
CA PRO A 204 9.31 1.96 -22.75
C PRO A 204 9.33 3.49 -22.66
N VAL A 205 8.17 4.07 -22.36
CA VAL A 205 7.99 5.50 -22.12
C VAL A 205 7.09 5.72 -20.92
N PHE A 206 7.30 6.81 -20.18
CA PHE A 206 6.39 7.24 -19.13
C PHE A 206 5.36 8.22 -19.68
N LYS A 207 4.09 7.98 -19.33
CA LYS A 207 3.00 8.93 -19.60
C LYS A 207 2.46 9.48 -18.29
N ALA A 208 2.07 10.76 -18.33
CA ALA A 208 1.33 11.36 -17.22
C ALA A 208 -0.03 10.65 -17.07
N GLY A 209 -0.39 10.39 -15.81
CA GLY A 209 -1.69 9.86 -15.47
C GLY A 209 -2.81 10.88 -15.62
N ASP A 210 -4.02 10.45 -15.38
CA ASP A 210 -5.22 11.26 -15.51
C ASP A 210 -6.01 11.26 -14.19
N ILE A 211 -5.55 12.09 -13.25
CA ILE A 211 -6.18 12.21 -11.94
C ILE A 211 -7.32 13.22 -12.06
N MET A 212 -8.54 12.75 -11.82
CA MET A 212 -9.77 13.55 -11.85
C MET A 212 -10.31 13.71 -10.44
N LEU A 213 -10.37 14.94 -9.93
CA LEU A 213 -10.87 15.25 -8.59
C LEU A 213 -11.92 16.37 -8.61
N PRO A 214 -12.78 16.46 -7.59
CA PRO A 214 -13.66 17.59 -7.45
C PRO A 214 -12.92 18.95 -7.44
N PRO A 215 -13.52 20.01 -7.94
CA PRO A 215 -12.92 21.34 -7.88
C PRO A 215 -12.48 21.72 -6.46
N GLY A 216 -11.26 22.22 -6.32
CA GLY A 216 -10.69 22.63 -5.03
C GLY A 216 -9.96 21.53 -4.25
N LYS A 217 -10.04 20.28 -4.68
CA LYS A 217 -9.22 19.18 -4.13
C LYS A 217 -7.81 19.19 -4.71
N GLN A 218 -6.85 18.67 -3.94
CA GLN A 218 -5.42 18.61 -4.30
C GLN A 218 -4.92 17.19 -4.13
N ALA A 219 -4.26 16.65 -5.14
CA ALA A 219 -3.67 15.32 -5.03
C ALA A 219 -2.35 15.34 -4.25
N PHE A 220 -2.08 14.29 -3.47
CA PHE A 220 -0.78 14.03 -2.92
C PHE A 220 -0.48 12.52 -2.98
N VAL A 221 0.80 12.19 -2.94
CA VAL A 221 1.29 10.82 -2.76
C VAL A 221 2.05 10.71 -1.46
N MET A 222 2.07 9.51 -0.91
CA MET A 222 2.77 9.19 0.32
C MET A 222 3.72 8.02 0.09
N SER A 223 4.88 8.08 0.71
CA SER A 223 5.80 6.94 0.80
C SER A 223 6.21 6.70 2.24
N GLN A 224 6.58 5.47 2.52
CA GLN A 224 7.23 5.10 3.76
C GLN A 224 8.68 4.76 3.45
N ASP A 225 9.60 5.45 4.12
CA ASP A 225 11.03 5.22 4.02
C ASP A 225 11.46 4.24 5.12
N ASP A 226 12.58 3.55 4.90
CA ASP A 226 13.19 2.63 5.87
C ASP A 226 12.28 1.49 6.37
N VAL A 227 11.50 0.88 5.47
CA VAL A 227 10.59 -0.26 5.77
C VAL A 227 11.37 -1.54 6.13
N CYS A 228 12.65 -1.45 6.41
CA CYS A 228 13.50 -2.58 6.81
C CYS A 228 13.36 -2.98 8.28
N TYR A 229 12.71 -2.17 9.13
CA TYR A 229 12.46 -2.45 10.54
C TYR A 229 13.74 -2.88 11.26
N TYR A 230 14.58 -1.93 11.59
CA TYR A 230 15.90 -2.17 12.18
C TYR A 230 15.81 -2.86 13.53
N GLU A 231 16.55 -3.96 13.73
CA GLU A 231 16.58 -4.72 14.98
C GLU A 231 16.93 -3.88 16.22
N TYR A 232 17.71 -2.80 16.06
CA TYR A 232 18.06 -1.93 17.17
C TYR A 232 16.88 -1.10 17.71
N MET A 233 15.78 -1.01 16.94
CA MET A 233 14.53 -0.33 17.32
C MET A 233 13.53 -1.29 17.98
N ASP A 234 13.83 -2.59 18.00
CA ASP A 234 12.96 -3.62 18.52
C ASP A 234 12.72 -3.43 20.03
N GLY A 235 11.47 -3.29 20.43
CA GLY A 235 11.10 -2.98 21.81
C GLY A 235 11.08 -1.49 22.19
N ASP A 236 11.53 -0.59 21.31
CA ASP A 236 11.51 0.86 21.52
C ASP A 236 10.21 1.53 21.08
N GLY A 237 9.12 0.79 20.98
CA GLY A 237 7.81 1.32 20.62
C GLY A 237 7.54 1.42 19.11
N PHE A 238 8.29 0.70 18.30
CA PHE A 238 8.12 0.59 16.85
C PHE A 238 7.64 -0.81 16.47
N ALA A 239 7.07 -0.95 15.27
CA ALA A 239 6.86 -2.25 14.65
C ALA A 239 8.20 -2.95 14.39
N SER A 240 8.20 -4.29 14.43
CA SER A 240 9.37 -5.13 14.15
C SER A 240 9.39 -5.64 12.70
N ARG A 241 8.24 -5.76 12.07
CA ARG A 241 8.10 -6.16 10.64
C ARG A 241 6.66 -6.04 10.15
N ILE A 242 6.50 -5.99 8.81
CA ILE A 242 5.22 -6.18 8.13
C ILE A 242 4.99 -7.68 7.91
N VAL A 243 3.77 -8.14 8.14
CA VAL A 243 3.29 -9.49 7.89
C VAL A 243 1.95 -9.45 7.16
N VAL A 244 1.52 -10.59 6.64
CA VAL A 244 0.18 -10.72 6.05
C VAL A 244 -0.80 -11.11 7.15
N GLY A 245 -1.84 -10.32 7.33
CA GLY A 245 -2.94 -10.59 8.25
C GLY A 245 -3.83 -11.74 7.80
N GLU A 246 -4.76 -12.15 8.65
CA GLU A 246 -5.71 -13.23 8.36
C GLU A 246 -6.65 -12.92 7.18
N ASP A 247 -6.92 -11.64 6.95
CA ASP A 247 -7.69 -11.12 5.82
C ASP A 247 -6.89 -10.92 4.53
N GLY A 248 -5.60 -11.27 4.55
CA GLY A 248 -4.68 -11.10 3.43
C GLY A 248 -4.09 -9.70 3.27
N LYS A 249 -4.41 -8.77 4.18
CA LYS A 249 -3.91 -7.40 4.17
C LYS A 249 -2.58 -7.26 4.93
N PRO A 250 -1.79 -6.21 4.65
CA PRO A 250 -0.58 -5.94 5.40
C PRO A 250 -0.93 -5.47 6.83
N VAL A 251 -0.33 -6.11 7.82
CA VAL A 251 -0.35 -5.72 9.23
C VAL A 251 1.07 -5.75 9.76
N CYS A 252 1.31 -5.24 10.97
CA CYS A 252 2.64 -5.24 11.57
C CYS A 252 2.70 -6.09 12.83
N GLU A 253 3.85 -6.71 13.07
CA GLU A 253 4.20 -7.24 14.40
C GLU A 253 4.89 -6.16 15.22
N MET A 254 4.61 -6.14 16.51
CA MET A 254 5.25 -5.28 17.50
C MET A 254 5.61 -6.08 18.75
N LYS A 255 6.79 -5.89 19.27
CA LYS A 255 7.25 -6.55 20.49
C LYS A 255 6.64 -5.91 21.74
N MET A 256 6.02 -6.73 22.56
CA MET A 256 5.39 -6.30 23.82
C MET A 256 6.33 -6.46 25.01
N ASP A 257 6.00 -5.85 26.18
CA ASP A 257 6.83 -5.84 27.37
C ASP A 257 7.06 -7.24 27.97
N ASP A 258 6.12 -8.14 27.80
CA ASP A 258 6.21 -9.53 28.24
C ASP A 258 7.06 -10.42 27.30
N GLY A 259 7.63 -9.83 26.23
CA GLY A 259 8.40 -10.51 25.22
C GLY A 259 7.60 -11.22 24.14
N SER A 260 6.26 -11.17 24.19
CA SER A 260 5.39 -11.63 23.13
C SER A 260 5.40 -10.68 21.94
N ASN A 261 4.91 -11.14 20.77
CA ASN A 261 4.62 -10.28 19.63
C ASN A 261 3.10 -10.08 19.54
N SER A 262 2.68 -8.85 19.34
CA SER A 262 1.32 -8.50 18.97
C SER A 262 1.25 -8.17 17.48
N VAL A 263 0.13 -8.49 16.83
CA VAL A 263 -0.13 -8.20 15.42
C VAL A 263 -1.25 -7.18 15.32
N GLY A 264 -1.07 -6.13 14.50
CA GLY A 264 -2.06 -5.07 14.34
C GLY A 264 -1.57 -3.93 13.45
N ALA A 265 -2.29 -2.81 13.49
CA ALA A 265 -1.97 -1.60 12.73
C ALA A 265 -0.87 -0.79 13.42
N TYR A 266 0.35 -1.35 13.47
CA TYR A 266 1.48 -0.75 14.19
C TYR A 266 2.44 0.03 13.30
N ASP A 267 2.01 0.46 12.09
CA ASP A 267 2.79 1.38 11.26
C ASP A 267 1.89 2.03 10.19
N LEU A 268 2.47 2.92 9.38
CA LEU A 268 1.81 3.75 8.38
C LEU A 268 0.90 2.95 7.45
N VAL A 269 1.39 1.86 6.83
CA VAL A 269 0.64 1.11 5.82
C VAL A 269 -0.65 0.51 6.39
N PRO A 270 -0.65 -0.25 7.49
CA PRO A 270 -1.90 -0.77 8.05
C PRO A 270 -2.80 0.32 8.66
N LEU A 271 -2.24 1.44 9.18
CA LEU A 271 -3.04 2.57 9.68
C LEU A 271 -3.80 3.32 8.59
N LEU A 272 -3.36 3.25 7.34
CA LEU A 272 -4.07 3.85 6.21
C LEU A 272 -5.26 3.00 5.73
N ASP A 273 -5.34 1.75 6.17
CA ASP A 273 -6.41 0.83 5.78
C ASP A 273 -7.55 0.76 6.82
N GLU A 274 -7.35 1.37 8.00
CA GLU A 274 -8.38 1.56 9.04
C GLU A 274 -9.28 2.78 8.73
#